data_78eeb44c81cff956b745f0235240884e
#
_entry.id   78eeb44c81cff956b745f0235240884e
#
_cell.length_a   1.000
_cell.length_b   1.000
_cell.length_c   1.000
_cell.angle_alpha   90.00
_cell.angle_beta   90.00
_cell.angle_gamma   90.00
#
_symmetry.space_group_name_H-M   'P 1'
#
loop_
_entity.id
_entity.type
_entity.pdbx_description
1 polymer ?
#
loop_
_entity_poly.entity_id
_entity_poly.type
_entity_poly.pdbx_seq_one_letter_code
_entity_poly.pdbx_strand_id
1 'polypeptide(L)'
;MKSGNIVLIGFMGVGKGTVARALAAQSGMFALDCDDMIESYANKKIGQIFKEQGEQSFRKMEAGLAKFLEKSVRCAVISTGGGFYAVKNLNKIGTVVYLKSSFEGIIER
;
A
#
# COMPACT_ATOMS: atom_id res chain seq x y z
N MET A 1 14.85 -12.03 -8.38
CA MET A 1 14.90 -10.81 -9.20
C MET A 1 14.08 -9.71 -8.54
N LYS A 2 14.61 -8.52 -8.53
CA LYS A 2 13.92 -7.41 -7.87
C LYS A 2 12.83 -6.83 -8.78
N SER A 3 11.72 -6.49 -8.15
CA SER A 3 10.58 -5.95 -8.90
C SER A 3 10.76 -4.49 -9.29
N GLY A 4 11.61 -3.77 -8.58
CA GLY A 4 11.71 -2.33 -8.74
C GLY A 4 10.60 -1.56 -8.03
N ASN A 5 9.72 -2.24 -7.33
CA ASN A 5 8.66 -1.57 -6.58
C ASN A 5 9.18 -0.98 -5.28
N ILE A 6 8.58 0.12 -4.87
CA ILE A 6 8.80 0.73 -3.57
C ILE A 6 7.48 0.63 -2.81
N VAL A 7 7.51 -0.03 -1.65
CA VAL A 7 6.29 -0.27 -0.86
C VAL A 7 6.35 0.61 0.38
N LEU A 8 5.41 1.54 0.50
CA LEU A 8 5.36 2.46 1.63
C LEU A 8 4.40 1.91 2.68
N ILE A 9 4.90 1.69 3.88
CA ILE A 9 4.08 1.26 5.01
C ILE A 9 4.19 2.31 6.12
N GLY A 10 3.26 2.24 7.07
CA GLY A 10 3.24 3.18 8.19
C GLY A 10 1.83 3.39 8.66
N PHE A 11 1.69 4.22 9.69
CA PHE A 11 0.39 4.50 10.26
C PHE A 11 -0.43 5.40 9.36
N MET A 12 -1.74 5.34 9.55
CA MET A 12 -2.65 6.29 8.90
C MET A 12 -2.25 7.70 9.31
N GLY A 13 -2.39 8.62 8.38
CA GLY A 13 -2.11 10.01 8.67
C GLY A 13 -0.66 10.42 8.53
N VAL A 14 0.22 9.52 8.14
CA VAL A 14 1.63 9.90 7.95
C VAL A 14 1.92 10.43 6.56
N GLY A 15 0.89 10.52 5.71
CA GLY A 15 1.08 11.07 4.37
C GLY A 15 1.63 10.11 3.35
N LYS A 16 1.34 8.82 3.51
CA LYS A 16 1.84 7.82 2.55
C LYS A 16 1.43 8.13 1.11
N GLY A 17 0.19 8.55 0.93
CA GLY A 17 -0.27 8.90 -0.42
C GLY A 17 0.47 10.09 -1.00
N THR A 18 0.73 11.10 -0.19
CA THR A 18 1.47 12.28 -0.61
C THR A 18 2.89 11.92 -1.00
N VAL A 19 3.55 11.11 -0.16
CA VAL A 19 4.91 10.68 -0.44
C VAL A 19 4.94 9.82 -1.70
N ALA A 20 3.97 8.93 -1.86
CA ALA A 20 3.90 8.07 -3.04
C ALA A 20 3.81 8.90 -4.32
N ARG A 21 2.94 9.90 -4.32
CA ARG A 21 2.79 10.75 -5.50
C ARG A 21 4.04 11.55 -5.80
N ALA A 22 4.72 12.03 -4.77
CA ALA A 22 5.96 12.78 -4.96
C ALA A 22 7.05 11.90 -5.55
N LEU A 23 7.19 10.68 -5.03
CA LEU A 23 8.16 9.73 -5.57
C LEU A 23 7.84 9.36 -7.01
N ALA A 24 6.56 9.15 -7.29
CA ALA A 24 6.14 8.81 -8.64
C ALA A 24 6.49 9.92 -9.61
N ALA A 25 6.23 11.18 -9.21
CA ALA A 25 6.52 12.31 -10.07
C ALA A 25 8.01 12.43 -10.38
N GLN A 26 8.86 12.18 -9.38
CA GLN A 26 10.29 12.31 -9.58
C GLN A 26 10.90 11.14 -10.34
N SER A 27 10.34 9.96 -10.17
CA SER A 27 10.93 8.74 -10.73
C SER A 27 10.35 8.35 -12.08
N GLY A 28 9.19 8.91 -12.43
CA GLY A 28 8.47 8.46 -13.61
C GLY A 28 7.69 7.17 -13.40
N MET A 29 7.66 6.65 -12.16
CA MET A 29 6.90 5.46 -11.84
C MET A 29 5.45 5.82 -11.54
N PHE A 30 4.55 4.86 -11.72
CA PHE A 30 3.17 5.07 -11.32
C PHE A 30 3.01 4.83 -9.82
N ALA A 31 2.10 5.57 -9.21
CA ALA A 31 1.74 5.37 -7.81
C ALA A 31 0.44 4.57 -7.74
N LEU A 32 0.46 3.53 -6.91
CA LEU A 32 -0.70 2.69 -6.68
C LEU A 32 -1.08 2.79 -5.21
N ASP A 33 -2.38 2.79 -4.95
CA ASP A 33 -2.90 2.83 -3.58
C ASP A 33 -3.67 1.53 -3.33
N CYS A 34 -3.23 0.78 -2.32
CA CYS A 34 -3.79 -0.53 -2.06
C CYS A 34 -5.26 -0.47 -1.66
N ASP A 35 -5.65 0.54 -0.86
CA ASP A 35 -7.04 0.66 -0.46
C ASP A 35 -7.93 0.95 -1.66
N ASP A 36 -7.47 1.83 -2.56
CA ASP A 36 -8.21 2.11 -3.78
C ASP A 36 -8.35 0.86 -4.63
N MET A 37 -7.31 0.05 -4.72
CA MET A 37 -7.36 -1.17 -5.51
C MET A 37 -8.37 -2.16 -4.93
N ILE A 38 -8.41 -2.26 -3.60
CA ILE A 38 -9.36 -3.15 -2.94
C ILE A 38 -10.79 -2.64 -3.14
N GLU A 39 -10.99 -1.33 -3.04
CA GLU A 39 -12.31 -0.75 -3.27
C GLU A 39 -12.79 -1.01 -4.68
N SER A 40 -11.90 -0.90 -5.65
CA SER A 40 -12.24 -1.21 -7.03
C SER A 40 -12.59 -2.68 -7.22
N TYR A 41 -11.81 -3.54 -6.60
CA TYR A 41 -12.03 -4.99 -6.68
C TYR A 41 -13.38 -5.38 -6.07
N ALA A 42 -13.68 -4.85 -4.89
CA ALA A 42 -14.90 -5.20 -4.18
C ALA A 42 -16.11 -4.40 -4.64
N ASN A 43 -15.88 -3.32 -5.36
CA ASN A 43 -16.90 -2.36 -5.75
C ASN A 43 -17.64 -1.81 -4.55
N LYS A 44 -16.88 -1.52 -3.48
CA LYS A 44 -17.41 -1.01 -2.21
C LYS A 44 -16.32 -0.18 -1.54
N LYS A 45 -16.75 0.77 -0.71
CA LYS A 45 -15.79 1.49 0.12
C LYS A 45 -15.27 0.60 1.24
N ILE A 46 -14.06 0.89 1.71
CA ILE A 46 -13.44 0.08 2.76
C ILE A 46 -14.34 -0.05 3.97
N GLY A 47 -14.94 1.06 4.43
CA GLY A 47 -15.83 1.01 5.59
C GLY A 47 -17.02 0.09 5.37
N GLN A 48 -17.53 0.05 4.14
CA GLN A 48 -18.64 -0.81 3.81
C GLN A 48 -18.23 -2.28 3.83
N ILE A 49 -17.01 -2.57 3.34
CA ILE A 49 -16.48 -3.94 3.38
C ILE A 49 -16.41 -4.43 4.82
N PHE A 50 -15.86 -3.60 5.72
CA PHE A 50 -15.80 -3.98 7.14
C PHE A 50 -17.18 -4.21 7.73
N LYS A 51 -18.11 -3.32 7.41
CA LYS A 51 -19.45 -3.40 7.98
C LYS A 51 -20.20 -4.63 7.50
N GLU A 52 -20.08 -4.97 6.23
CA GLU A 52 -20.87 -6.04 5.64
C GLU A 52 -20.20 -7.40 5.71
N GLN A 53 -18.88 -7.43 5.63
CA GLN A 53 -18.16 -8.69 5.49
C GLN A 53 -17.15 -8.94 6.61
N GLY A 54 -16.80 -7.92 7.37
CA GLY A 54 -15.93 -8.06 8.52
C GLY A 54 -14.45 -7.96 8.18
N GLU A 55 -13.66 -7.87 9.24
CA GLU A 55 -12.23 -7.66 9.10
C GLU A 55 -11.53 -8.82 8.39
N GLN A 56 -11.95 -10.04 8.67
CA GLN A 56 -11.30 -11.20 8.07
C GLN A 56 -11.43 -11.19 6.55
N SER A 57 -12.60 -10.80 6.04
CA SER A 57 -12.78 -10.69 4.59
C SER A 57 -11.85 -9.64 4.00
N PHE A 58 -11.73 -8.50 4.68
CA PHE A 58 -10.84 -7.46 4.22
C PHE A 58 -9.39 -7.95 4.20
N ARG A 59 -8.97 -8.67 5.23
CA ARG A 59 -7.60 -9.20 5.29
C ARG A 59 -7.33 -10.22 4.19
N LYS A 60 -8.35 -11.00 3.82
CA LYS A 60 -8.21 -11.91 2.68
C LYS A 60 -8.03 -11.14 1.38
N MET A 61 -8.75 -10.04 1.23
CA MET A 61 -8.59 -9.20 0.05
C MET A 61 -7.18 -8.61 -0.01
N GLU A 62 -6.66 -8.17 1.14
CA GLU A 62 -5.29 -7.66 1.19
C GLU A 62 -4.28 -8.74 0.80
N ALA A 63 -4.49 -9.95 1.29
CA ALA A 63 -3.58 -11.06 0.95
C ALA A 63 -3.63 -11.37 -0.54
N GLY A 64 -4.82 -11.34 -1.12
CA GLY A 64 -4.96 -11.54 -2.56
C GLY A 64 -4.29 -10.44 -3.37
N LEU A 65 -4.46 -9.21 -2.92
CA LEU A 65 -3.80 -8.08 -3.56
C LEU A 65 -2.29 -8.21 -3.46
N ALA A 66 -1.79 -8.62 -2.28
CA ALA A 66 -0.35 -8.79 -2.11
C ALA A 66 0.22 -9.80 -3.09
N LYS A 67 -0.49 -10.89 -3.33
CA LYS A 67 -0.04 -11.88 -4.32
C LYS A 67 -0.02 -11.30 -5.73
N PHE A 68 -1.05 -10.55 -6.06
CA PHE A 68 -1.12 -9.89 -7.37
C PHE A 68 0.05 -8.93 -7.55
N LEU A 69 0.32 -8.12 -6.53
CA LEU A 69 1.41 -7.15 -6.60
C LEU A 69 2.76 -7.85 -6.79
N GLU A 70 2.97 -8.94 -6.07
CA GLU A 70 4.22 -9.66 -6.18
C GLU A 70 4.42 -10.23 -7.58
N LYS A 71 3.36 -10.77 -8.15
CA LYS A 71 3.46 -11.49 -9.43
C LYS A 71 3.40 -10.58 -10.64
N SER A 72 2.65 -9.50 -10.55
CA SER A 72 2.24 -8.78 -11.75
C SER A 72 2.68 -7.32 -11.81
N VAL A 73 3.11 -6.74 -10.70
CA VAL A 73 3.43 -5.31 -10.67
C VAL A 73 4.93 -5.10 -10.56
N ARG A 74 5.44 -4.23 -11.41
CA ARG A 74 6.87 -3.89 -11.45
C ARG A 74 7.04 -2.38 -11.56
N CYS A 75 8.07 -1.89 -10.91
CA CYS A 75 8.49 -0.48 -11.02
C CYS A 75 7.38 0.50 -10.67
N ALA A 76 6.69 0.24 -9.56
CA ALA A 76 5.63 1.10 -9.07
C ALA A 76 5.92 1.55 -7.65
N VAL A 77 5.35 2.70 -7.27
CA VAL A 77 5.36 3.16 -5.89
C VAL A 77 4.02 2.75 -5.30
N ILE A 78 4.03 1.91 -4.27
CA ILE A 78 2.83 1.31 -3.72
C ILE A 78 2.57 1.85 -2.32
N SER A 79 1.47 2.58 -2.17
CA SER A 79 1.03 3.10 -0.88
C SER A 79 0.07 2.10 -0.26
N THR A 80 0.30 1.72 1.00
CA THR A 80 -0.48 0.67 1.65
C THR A 80 -1.39 1.23 2.74
N GLY A 81 -2.40 0.46 3.09
CA GLY A 81 -3.24 0.78 4.23
C GLY A 81 -2.55 0.41 5.55
N GLY A 82 -3.16 0.81 6.66
CA GLY A 82 -2.53 0.69 7.96
C GLY A 82 -2.16 -0.71 8.38
N GLY A 83 -2.90 -1.72 7.93
CA GLY A 83 -2.62 -3.11 8.31
C GLY A 83 -1.90 -3.94 7.28
N PHE A 84 -1.56 -3.34 6.16
CA PHE A 84 -0.97 -4.11 5.06
C PHE A 84 0.41 -4.67 5.41
N TYR A 85 1.09 -4.06 6.38
CA TYR A 85 2.40 -4.53 6.78
C TYR A 85 2.40 -5.98 7.26
N ALA A 86 1.23 -6.51 7.60
CA ALA A 86 1.12 -7.87 8.12
C ALA A 86 1.05 -8.95 7.04
N VAL A 87 0.98 -8.57 5.75
CA VAL A 87 0.93 -9.60 4.70
C VAL A 87 2.26 -10.34 4.67
N LYS A 88 2.17 -11.65 4.43
CA LYS A 88 3.32 -12.53 4.58
C LYS A 88 4.41 -12.29 3.55
N ASN A 89 4.03 -11.85 2.36
CA ASN A 89 4.97 -11.68 1.27
C ASN A 89 5.40 -10.25 1.03
N LEU A 90 5.30 -9.40 2.07
CA LEU A 90 5.58 -7.98 1.91
C LEU A 90 6.94 -7.73 1.26
N ASN A 91 7.96 -8.40 1.73
CA ASN A 91 9.32 -8.19 1.23
C ASN A 91 9.53 -8.68 -0.19
N LYS A 92 8.62 -9.52 -0.68
CA LYS A 92 8.71 -10.00 -2.06
C LYS A 92 8.03 -9.08 -3.04
N ILE A 93 7.21 -8.16 -2.55
CA ILE A 93 6.55 -7.19 -3.42
C ILE A 93 7.56 -6.15 -3.91
N GLY A 94 8.42 -5.67 -3.02
CA GLY A 94 9.41 -4.68 -3.40
C GLY A 94 10.22 -4.24 -2.20
N THR A 95 10.90 -3.12 -2.35
CA THR A 95 11.66 -2.51 -1.27
C THR A 95 10.69 -1.84 -0.31
N VAL A 96 10.70 -2.25 0.95
CA VAL A 96 9.76 -1.73 1.94
C VAL A 96 10.36 -0.52 2.62
N VAL A 97 9.61 0.57 2.63
CA VAL A 97 10.01 1.82 3.28
C VAL A 97 8.97 2.14 4.33
N TYR A 98 9.40 2.22 5.57
CA TYR A 98 8.53 2.51 6.69
C TYR A 98 8.50 4.02 6.95
N LEU A 99 7.33 4.61 6.88
CA LEU A 99 7.16 6.03 7.18
C LEU A 99 6.73 6.17 8.63
N LYS A 100 7.48 6.95 9.38
CA LYS A 100 7.17 7.15 10.78
C LYS A 100 5.87 7.93 10.93
N SER A 101 5.17 7.67 12.02
CA SER A 101 3.89 8.33 12.28
C SER A 101 4.04 9.80 12.62
N SER A 102 5.21 10.24 12.96
CA SER A 102 5.42 11.62 13.38
C SER A 102 5.42 12.55 12.19
N PHE A 103 4.58 13.57 12.26
CA PHE A 103 4.61 14.65 11.28
C PHE A 103 5.98 15.30 11.23
N GLU A 104 6.57 15.50 12.39
CA GLU A 104 7.90 16.11 12.47
C GLU A 104 8.95 15.25 11.81
N GLY A 105 8.84 13.96 11.97
CA GLY A 105 9.77 13.05 11.32
C GLY A 105 9.72 13.13 9.82
N ILE A 106 8.55 13.41 9.28
CA ILE A 106 8.39 13.56 7.84
C ILE A 106 9.01 14.87 7.37
N ILE A 107 8.78 15.93 8.10
CA ILE A 107 9.24 17.25 7.70
C ILE A 107 10.75 17.38 7.74
N GLU A 108 11.36 16.73 8.69
CA GLU A 108 12.79 16.83 8.87
C GLU A 108 13.60 16.14 7.78
N ARG A 109 12.95 15.42 6.90
CA ARG A 109 13.64 14.82 5.77
C ARG A 109 13.93 15.86 4.69
#